data_a752e4865015d4dc718fea4827d9295e
#
_entry.id   a752e4865015d4dc718fea4827d9295e
#
_cell.length_a   1.000
_cell.length_b   1.000
_cell.length_c   1.000
_cell.angle_alpha   90.00
_cell.angle_beta   90.00
_cell.angle_gamma   90.00
#
_symmetry.space_group_name_H-M   'P 1'
#
loop_
_entity.id
_entity.type
_entity.pdbx_description
1 polymer ?
#
loop_
_entity_poly.entity_id
_entity_poly.type
_entity_poly.pdbx_seq_one_letter_code
_entity_poly.pdbx_strand_id
1 'polypeptide(L)'
;ASPTLLRPHALEALRFAVDENVAKLAALLRTLGFDAAYDRRFGDGRIARLAAEEGRVVLSRDRALLKRGEIVWGRLVRAAQPLDQLLEVLDLFGVRRAPAPFSRCLRCNVVLTPVDKRDILHRLEPKTRLYYHAFRLCPSCGRIFWQGSHHEHMRRVLSEAGVILPDDDPAAGP
;
A
#
# COMPACT_ATOMS: atom_id res chain seq x y z
N ALA A 1 2.26 -17.88 -22.70
CA ALA A 1 3.42 -17.05 -22.40
C ALA A 1 3.60 -17.02 -20.90
N SER A 2 4.70 -17.56 -20.40
CA SER A 2 5.04 -17.58 -18.98
C SER A 2 5.14 -16.15 -18.45
N PRO A 3 4.61 -15.84 -17.27
CA PRO A 3 4.81 -14.53 -16.70
C PRO A 3 6.33 -14.33 -16.50
N THR A 4 6.83 -13.22 -16.96
CA THR A 4 8.21 -12.82 -16.72
C THR A 4 8.38 -12.70 -15.21
N LEU A 5 9.10 -13.62 -14.61
CA LEU A 5 9.45 -13.58 -13.19
C LEU A 5 10.29 -12.30 -12.97
N LEU A 6 9.72 -11.33 -12.32
CA LEU A 6 10.44 -10.14 -11.90
C LEU A 6 11.56 -10.57 -10.95
N ARG A 7 12.80 -10.16 -11.26
CA ARG A 7 13.94 -10.43 -10.38
C ARG A 7 13.73 -9.79 -9.01
N PRO A 8 14.28 -10.33 -7.91
CA PRO A 8 14.08 -9.80 -6.55
C PRO A 8 14.30 -8.30 -6.40
N HIS A 9 15.22 -7.71 -7.16
CA HIS A 9 15.45 -6.26 -7.18
C HIS A 9 14.35 -5.44 -7.88
N ALA A 10 13.45 -6.08 -8.62
CA ALA A 10 12.32 -5.38 -9.23
C ALA A 10 11.16 -5.14 -8.25
N LEU A 11 11.15 -5.79 -7.09
CA LEU A 11 10.10 -5.64 -6.07
C LEU A 11 10.09 -4.25 -5.44
N GLU A 12 11.26 -3.66 -5.19
CA GLU A 12 11.38 -2.30 -4.64
C GLU A 12 10.94 -1.24 -5.65
N ALA A 13 11.00 -1.58 -6.94
CA ALA A 13 10.60 -0.69 -8.03
C ALA A 13 9.14 -0.85 -8.47
N LEU A 14 8.40 -1.84 -7.94
CA LEU A 14 7.01 -2.08 -8.32
C LEU A 14 6.11 -1.01 -7.71
N ARG A 15 5.52 -0.19 -8.60
CA ARG A 15 4.60 0.90 -8.23
C ARG A 15 3.29 0.75 -8.97
N PHE A 16 2.21 1.16 -8.32
CA PHE A 16 0.87 1.05 -8.87
C PHE A 16 0.20 2.41 -9.04
N ALA A 17 -0.69 2.50 -10.01
CA ALA A 17 -1.72 3.53 -10.11
C ALA A 17 -3.08 2.83 -10.07
N VAL A 18 -3.90 3.17 -9.09
CA VAL A 18 -5.12 2.42 -8.76
C VAL A 18 -6.33 3.23 -9.14
N ASP A 19 -7.22 2.62 -9.91
CA ASP A 19 -8.46 3.23 -10.34
C ASP A 19 -9.52 3.24 -9.21
N GLU A 20 -10.47 4.17 -9.28
CA GLU A 20 -11.57 4.35 -8.31
C GLU A 20 -12.36 3.07 -8.08
N ASN A 21 -12.58 2.27 -9.13
CA ASN A 21 -13.37 1.04 -9.05
C ASN A 21 -12.70 -0.09 -8.23
N VAL A 22 -11.45 0.10 -7.82
CA VAL A 22 -10.70 -0.77 -6.90
C VAL A 22 -9.99 0.01 -5.79
N ALA A 23 -10.59 1.10 -5.33
CA ALA A 23 -10.00 2.03 -4.36
C ALA A 23 -9.50 1.37 -3.06
N LYS A 24 -10.22 0.39 -2.53
CA LYS A 24 -9.82 -0.33 -1.31
C LYS A 24 -8.54 -1.15 -1.49
N LEU A 25 -8.26 -1.59 -2.71
CA LEU A 25 -7.00 -2.25 -3.06
C LEU A 25 -5.80 -1.33 -2.86
N ALA A 26 -5.94 -0.03 -3.13
CA ALA A 26 -4.86 0.94 -2.88
C ALA A 26 -4.44 0.97 -1.41
N ALA A 27 -5.40 0.97 -0.47
CA ALA A 27 -5.10 0.94 0.96
C ALA A 27 -4.40 -0.35 1.38
N LEU A 28 -4.82 -1.50 0.86
CA LEU A 28 -4.18 -2.79 1.14
C LEU A 28 -2.75 -2.86 0.58
N LEU A 29 -2.51 -2.38 -0.62
CA LEU A 29 -1.16 -2.29 -1.20
C LEU A 29 -0.25 -1.38 -0.36
N ARG A 30 -0.76 -0.23 0.10
CA ARG A 30 -0.05 0.68 1.01
C ARG A 30 0.25 0.03 2.36
N THR A 31 -0.67 -0.80 2.88
CA THR A 31 -0.44 -1.59 4.10
C THR A 31 0.76 -2.51 3.95
N LEU A 32 0.97 -3.10 2.78
CA LEU A 32 2.14 -3.93 2.49
C LEU A 32 3.42 -3.14 2.20
N GLY A 33 3.33 -1.81 2.08
CA GLY A 33 4.45 -0.93 1.79
C GLY A 33 4.66 -0.60 0.32
N PHE A 34 3.80 -1.07 -0.58
CA PHE A 34 3.87 -0.69 -1.99
C PHE A 34 3.47 0.78 -2.19
N ASP A 35 4.17 1.44 -3.11
CA ASP A 35 3.76 2.75 -3.61
C ASP A 35 2.55 2.56 -4.54
N ALA A 36 1.38 2.95 -4.06
CA ALA A 36 0.10 2.83 -4.75
C ALA A 36 -0.59 4.19 -4.83
N ALA A 37 -0.41 4.88 -5.95
CA ALA A 37 -1.03 6.16 -6.21
C ALA A 37 -2.54 5.98 -6.42
N TYR A 38 -3.33 6.73 -5.69
CA TYR A 38 -4.78 6.76 -5.77
C TYR A 38 -5.31 8.08 -5.24
N ASP A 39 -6.24 8.67 -5.97
CA ASP A 39 -7.10 9.75 -5.51
C ASP A 39 -8.44 9.62 -6.22
N ARG A 40 -9.56 9.73 -5.48
CA ARG A 40 -10.92 9.64 -6.03
C ARG A 40 -11.20 10.68 -7.12
N ARG A 41 -10.37 11.73 -7.21
CA ARG A 41 -10.48 12.79 -8.22
C ARG A 41 -9.70 12.47 -9.50
N PHE A 42 -8.97 11.36 -9.53
CA PHE A 42 -8.25 10.96 -10.74
C PHE A 42 -9.23 10.45 -11.78
N GLY A 43 -9.38 11.18 -12.87
CA GLY A 43 -10.00 10.65 -14.09
C GLY A 43 -9.01 9.81 -14.89
N ASP A 44 -9.51 9.05 -15.85
CA ASP A 44 -8.76 8.14 -16.71
C ASP A 44 -7.50 8.77 -17.32
N GLY A 45 -7.63 10.00 -17.83
CA GLY A 45 -6.50 10.70 -18.42
C GLY A 45 -5.41 11.05 -17.40
N ARG A 46 -5.77 11.30 -16.14
CA ARG A 46 -4.78 11.56 -15.08
C ARG A 46 -4.07 10.27 -14.68
N ILE A 47 -4.82 9.18 -14.53
CA ILE A 47 -4.24 7.86 -14.22
C ILE A 47 -3.28 7.42 -15.31
N ALA A 48 -3.68 7.54 -16.58
CA ALA A 48 -2.86 7.15 -17.71
C ALA A 48 -1.56 7.95 -17.79
N ARG A 49 -1.61 9.27 -17.63
CA ARG A 49 -0.42 10.13 -17.61
C ARG A 49 0.51 9.79 -16.45
N LEU A 50 -0.04 9.67 -15.24
CA LEU A 50 0.73 9.32 -14.05
C LEU A 50 1.46 7.97 -14.23
N ALA A 51 0.76 6.99 -14.79
CA ALA A 51 1.33 5.68 -15.07
C ALA A 51 2.49 5.75 -16.07
N ALA A 52 2.32 6.54 -17.13
CA ALA A 52 3.37 6.73 -18.16
C ALA A 52 4.58 7.49 -17.62
N GLU A 53 4.35 8.59 -16.90
CA GLU A 53 5.42 9.44 -16.36
C GLU A 53 6.25 8.74 -15.27
N GLU A 54 5.61 7.92 -14.44
CA GLU A 54 6.25 7.30 -13.28
C GLU A 54 6.50 5.79 -13.42
N GLY A 55 6.17 5.19 -14.56
CA GLY A 55 6.34 3.76 -14.81
C GLY A 55 5.46 2.89 -13.90
N ARG A 56 4.24 3.32 -13.60
CA ARG A 56 3.32 2.61 -12.72
C ARG A 56 2.48 1.58 -13.45
N VAL A 57 2.17 0.48 -12.78
CA VAL A 57 1.18 -0.50 -13.23
C VAL A 57 -0.22 0.00 -12.89
N VAL A 58 -1.06 0.19 -13.89
CA VAL A 58 -2.48 0.55 -13.69
C VAL A 58 -3.29 -0.66 -13.29
N LEU A 59 -4.00 -0.56 -12.17
CA LEU A 59 -4.92 -1.58 -11.68
C LEU A 59 -6.34 -1.06 -11.80
N SER A 60 -7.17 -1.73 -12.59
CA SER A 60 -8.55 -1.34 -12.85
C SER A 60 -9.43 -2.54 -13.19
N ARG A 61 -10.73 -2.38 -13.00
CA ARG A 61 -11.76 -3.27 -13.55
C ARG A 61 -12.31 -2.77 -14.89
N ASP A 62 -11.89 -1.59 -15.33
CA ASP A 62 -12.31 -0.99 -16.58
C ASP A 62 -11.34 -1.33 -17.72
N ARG A 63 -11.85 -2.11 -18.67
CA ARG A 63 -11.10 -2.49 -19.88
C ARG A 63 -10.86 -1.29 -20.81
N ALA A 64 -11.74 -0.29 -20.81
CA ALA A 64 -11.59 0.88 -21.66
C ALA A 64 -10.42 1.74 -21.20
N LEU A 65 -10.30 1.97 -19.89
CA LEU A 65 -9.13 2.63 -19.30
C LEU A 65 -7.83 1.90 -19.68
N LEU A 66 -7.79 0.58 -19.51
CA LEU A 66 -6.59 -0.23 -19.75
C LEU A 66 -6.16 -0.30 -21.23
N LYS A 67 -7.03 0.06 -22.16
CA LYS A 67 -6.74 0.12 -23.61
C LYS A 67 -6.15 1.46 -24.06
N ARG A 68 -6.04 2.45 -23.18
CA ARG A 68 -5.45 3.75 -23.53
C ARG A 68 -3.98 3.57 -23.91
N GLY A 69 -3.57 4.22 -25.00
CA GLY A 69 -2.23 4.08 -25.56
C GLY A 69 -1.10 4.53 -24.65
N GLU A 70 -1.38 5.42 -23.68
CA GLU A 70 -0.40 5.90 -22.70
C GLU A 70 -0.06 4.85 -21.63
N ILE A 71 -0.93 3.84 -21.43
CA ILE A 71 -0.74 2.81 -20.40
C ILE A 71 0.14 1.69 -20.94
N VAL A 72 1.40 1.67 -20.55
CA VAL A 72 2.35 0.61 -20.91
C VAL A 72 2.09 -0.66 -20.09
N TRP A 73 1.80 -0.50 -18.80
CA TRP A 73 1.56 -1.61 -17.88
C TRP A 73 0.18 -1.45 -17.25
N GLY A 74 -0.75 -2.29 -17.66
CA GLY A 74 -2.10 -2.33 -17.12
C GLY A 74 -2.50 -3.75 -16.75
N ARG A 75 -3.29 -3.90 -15.69
CA ARG A 75 -3.83 -5.19 -15.25
C ARG A 75 -5.30 -5.07 -14.89
N LEU A 76 -6.08 -5.95 -15.49
CA LEU A 76 -7.49 -6.11 -15.18
C LEU A 76 -7.61 -6.87 -13.86
N VAL A 77 -8.21 -6.23 -12.86
CA VAL A 77 -8.53 -6.85 -11.57
C VAL A 77 -9.92 -7.50 -11.70
N ARG A 78 -10.01 -8.79 -11.51
CA ARG A 78 -11.24 -9.58 -11.72
C ARG A 78 -11.99 -9.84 -10.42
N ALA A 79 -11.26 -10.05 -9.33
CA ALA A 79 -11.85 -10.32 -8.03
C ALA A 79 -12.77 -9.18 -7.56
N ALA A 80 -13.84 -9.54 -6.84
CA ALA A 80 -14.83 -8.59 -6.35
C ALA A 80 -14.45 -8.01 -4.98
N GLN A 81 -13.91 -8.84 -4.10
CA GLN A 81 -13.58 -8.44 -2.73
C GLN A 81 -12.16 -7.87 -2.63
N PRO A 82 -11.94 -6.85 -1.79
CA PRO A 82 -10.65 -6.17 -1.70
C PRO A 82 -9.46 -7.08 -1.37
N LEU A 83 -9.63 -8.02 -0.44
CA LEU A 83 -8.57 -8.96 -0.09
C LEU A 83 -8.25 -9.90 -1.26
N ASP A 84 -9.27 -10.41 -1.95
CA ASP A 84 -9.07 -11.26 -3.13
C ASP A 84 -8.42 -10.48 -4.27
N GLN A 85 -8.74 -9.19 -4.44
CA GLN A 85 -8.07 -8.30 -5.38
C GLN A 85 -6.59 -8.16 -5.06
N LEU A 86 -6.25 -7.99 -3.78
CA LEU A 86 -4.86 -7.95 -3.33
C LEU A 86 -4.13 -9.25 -3.68
N LEU A 87 -4.71 -10.39 -3.33
CA LEU A 87 -4.10 -11.70 -3.58
C LEU A 87 -3.92 -11.96 -5.08
N GLU A 88 -4.91 -11.59 -5.91
CA GLU A 88 -4.82 -11.66 -7.36
C GLU A 88 -3.62 -10.86 -7.90
N VAL A 89 -3.43 -9.63 -7.41
CA VAL A 89 -2.30 -8.78 -7.82
C VAL A 89 -0.97 -9.34 -7.34
N LEU A 90 -0.89 -9.77 -6.07
CA LEU A 90 0.35 -10.35 -5.52
C LEU A 90 0.76 -11.62 -6.27
N ASP A 91 -0.18 -12.49 -6.62
CA ASP A 91 0.09 -13.71 -7.39
C ASP A 91 0.53 -13.39 -8.82
N LEU A 92 -0.13 -12.43 -9.46
CA LEU A 92 0.20 -12.02 -10.81
C LEU A 92 1.66 -11.55 -10.94
N PHE A 93 2.17 -10.86 -9.92
CA PHE A 93 3.55 -10.37 -9.89
C PHE A 93 4.51 -11.29 -9.14
N GLY A 94 4.03 -12.38 -8.53
CA GLY A 94 4.86 -13.31 -7.75
C GLY A 94 5.42 -12.68 -6.47
N VAL A 95 4.69 -11.75 -5.84
CA VAL A 95 5.17 -10.91 -4.73
C VAL A 95 4.37 -11.11 -3.44
N ARG A 96 4.27 -12.35 -2.98
CA ARG A 96 3.58 -12.69 -1.72
C ARG A 96 4.26 -12.15 -0.46
N ARG A 97 5.52 -11.75 -0.55
CA ARG A 97 6.24 -11.10 0.56
C ARG A 97 6.05 -9.59 0.48
N ALA A 98 5.53 -9.00 1.56
CA ALA A 98 5.37 -7.56 1.67
C ALA A 98 6.76 -6.87 1.71
N PRO A 99 6.99 -5.82 0.90
CA PRO A 99 8.29 -5.15 0.85
C PRO A 99 8.60 -4.37 2.14
N ALA A 100 7.62 -3.69 2.70
CA ALA A 100 7.76 -2.87 3.91
C ALA A 100 6.38 -2.68 4.57
N PRO A 101 5.83 -3.71 5.26
CA PRO A 101 4.49 -3.64 5.82
C PRO A 101 4.37 -2.49 6.83
N PHE A 102 3.23 -1.82 6.82
CA PHE A 102 2.87 -0.72 7.71
C PHE A 102 3.80 0.50 7.68
N SER A 103 4.58 0.66 6.62
CA SER A 103 5.53 1.76 6.47
C SER A 103 4.95 3.01 5.82
N ARG A 104 3.73 2.96 5.27
CA ARG A 104 3.12 4.06 4.52
C ARG A 104 1.82 4.55 5.15
N CYS A 105 1.58 5.85 4.99
CA CYS A 105 0.27 6.43 5.29
C CYS A 105 -0.78 5.89 4.32
N LEU A 106 -1.85 5.27 4.85
CA LEU A 106 -2.91 4.69 4.03
C LEU A 106 -3.69 5.75 3.23
N ARG A 107 -3.69 7.00 3.70
CA ARG A 107 -4.34 8.12 3.03
C ARG A 107 -3.45 8.79 1.97
N CYS A 108 -2.19 9.05 2.32
CA CYS A 108 -1.30 9.88 1.50
C CYS A 108 -0.32 9.08 0.65
N ASN A 109 -0.17 7.78 0.91
CA ASN A 109 0.84 6.92 0.26
C ASN A 109 2.31 7.28 0.62
N VAL A 110 2.53 8.27 1.43
CA VAL A 110 3.85 8.75 1.85
C VAL A 110 4.43 7.83 2.91
N VAL A 111 5.74 7.61 2.87
CA VAL A 111 6.46 6.83 3.90
C VAL A 111 6.38 7.56 5.24
N LEU A 112 6.04 6.82 6.29
CA LEU A 112 5.94 7.32 7.65
C LEU A 112 7.33 7.57 8.24
N THR A 113 7.44 8.58 9.11
CA THR A 113 8.66 8.90 9.86
C THR A 113 8.46 8.64 11.35
N PRO A 114 9.48 8.18 12.09
CA PRO A 114 9.40 8.08 13.54
C PRO A 114 9.11 9.46 14.17
N VAL A 115 8.38 9.45 15.28
CA VAL A 115 8.10 10.66 16.06
C VAL A 115 8.25 10.35 17.54
N ASP A 116 8.84 11.28 18.29
CA ASP A 116 8.96 11.15 19.73
C ASP A 116 7.57 11.27 20.39
N LYS A 117 7.25 10.35 21.28
CA LYS A 117 5.97 10.34 22.00
C LYS A 117 5.72 11.66 22.73
N ARG A 118 6.76 12.31 23.25
CA ARG A 118 6.65 13.59 23.95
C ARG A 118 6.07 14.69 23.08
N ASP A 119 6.38 14.67 21.79
CA ASP A 119 5.94 15.70 20.85
C ASP A 119 4.47 15.56 20.45
N ILE A 120 3.87 14.39 20.69
CA ILE A 120 2.50 14.06 20.30
C ILE A 120 1.58 13.69 21.47
N LEU A 121 2.05 13.77 22.72
CA LEU A 121 1.28 13.39 23.93
C LEU A 121 -0.12 14.00 23.97
N HIS A 122 -0.23 15.28 23.60
CA HIS A 122 -1.49 16.04 23.60
C HIS A 122 -2.51 15.56 22.56
N ARG A 123 -2.07 14.73 21.60
CA ARG A 123 -2.90 14.16 20.53
C ARG A 123 -3.32 12.71 20.79
N LEU A 124 -2.77 12.09 21.83
CA LEU A 124 -3.01 10.67 22.12
C LEU A 124 -4.15 10.50 23.12
N GLU A 125 -5.04 9.57 22.80
CA GLU A 125 -6.05 9.08 23.75
C GLU A 125 -5.39 8.48 25.01
N PRO A 126 -6.04 8.57 26.20
CA PRO A 126 -5.45 8.11 27.46
C PRO A 126 -4.89 6.70 27.46
N LYS A 127 -5.63 5.73 26.89
CA LYS A 127 -5.18 4.34 26.78
C LYS A 127 -3.98 4.20 25.83
N THR A 128 -4.02 4.88 24.69
CA THR A 128 -2.91 4.88 23.74
C THR A 128 -1.66 5.46 24.36
N ARG A 129 -1.79 6.57 25.09
CA ARG A 129 -0.71 7.20 25.83
C ARG A 129 -0.10 6.27 26.88
N LEU A 130 -0.94 5.48 27.56
CA LEU A 130 -0.49 4.60 28.63
C LEU A 130 0.24 3.35 28.09
N TYR A 131 -0.30 2.71 27.05
CA TYR A 131 0.12 1.38 26.64
C TYR A 131 1.08 1.33 25.46
N TYR A 132 1.20 2.42 24.66
CA TYR A 132 2.04 2.43 23.47
C TYR A 132 3.17 3.44 23.59
N HIS A 133 4.35 3.08 23.03
CA HIS A 133 5.57 3.88 23.19
C HIS A 133 6.25 4.22 21.87
N ALA A 134 6.03 3.42 20.82
CA ALA A 134 6.58 3.67 19.49
C ALA A 134 5.51 4.21 18.55
N PHE A 135 5.80 5.37 17.96
CA PHE A 135 4.88 6.09 17.07
C PHE A 135 5.56 6.52 15.79
N ARG A 136 4.78 6.56 14.72
CA ARG A 136 5.19 7.14 13.44
C ARG A 136 4.22 8.22 13.01
N LEU A 137 4.70 9.17 12.25
CA LEU A 137 3.94 10.33 11.76
C LEU A 137 3.97 10.36 10.25
N CYS A 138 2.83 10.67 9.63
CA CYS A 138 2.81 11.01 8.21
C CYS A 138 3.28 12.46 8.02
N PRO A 139 4.40 12.70 7.32
CA PRO A 139 4.91 14.05 7.11
C PRO A 139 4.00 14.90 6.22
N SER A 140 3.06 14.30 5.50
CA SER A 140 2.12 15.00 4.62
C SER A 140 0.84 15.43 5.34
N CYS A 141 0.15 14.50 6.03
CA CYS A 141 -1.16 14.80 6.65
C CYS A 141 -1.11 14.86 8.19
N GLY A 142 0.02 14.60 8.82
CA GLY A 142 0.18 14.66 10.26
C GLY A 142 -0.50 13.53 11.04
N ARG A 143 -1.03 12.50 10.40
CA ARG A 143 -1.61 11.34 11.09
C ARG A 143 -0.55 10.58 11.87
N ILE A 144 -0.95 10.10 13.04
CA ILE A 144 -0.11 9.30 13.93
C ILE A 144 -0.48 7.83 13.76
N PHE A 145 0.53 6.96 13.72
CA PHE A 145 0.40 5.52 13.57
C PHE A 145 1.16 4.81 14.68
N TRP A 146 0.60 3.70 15.18
CA TRP A 146 1.22 2.82 16.17
C TRP A 146 0.72 1.39 15.99
N GLN A 147 1.39 0.42 16.59
CA GLN A 147 1.04 -0.99 16.54
C GLN A 147 -0.05 -1.35 17.55
N GLY A 148 -1.27 -0.86 17.33
CA GLY A 148 -2.43 -1.16 18.17
C GLY A 148 -3.23 -2.37 17.71
N SER A 149 -4.41 -2.56 18.29
CA SER A 149 -5.29 -3.70 17.99
C SER A 149 -5.71 -3.79 16.51
N HIS A 150 -5.90 -2.65 15.86
CA HIS A 150 -6.22 -2.62 14.42
C HIS A 150 -5.04 -3.12 13.57
N HIS A 151 -3.83 -2.74 13.91
CA HIS A 151 -2.60 -3.21 13.27
C HIS A 151 -2.46 -4.73 13.44
N GLU A 152 -2.62 -5.26 14.65
CA GLU A 152 -2.55 -6.70 14.95
C GLU A 152 -3.60 -7.49 14.19
N HIS A 153 -4.83 -6.97 14.14
CA HIS A 153 -5.91 -7.58 13.37
C HIS A 153 -5.56 -7.67 11.88
N MET A 154 -5.06 -6.59 11.29
CA MET A 154 -4.68 -6.58 9.89
C MET A 154 -3.51 -7.53 9.60
N ARG A 155 -2.51 -7.58 10.47
CA ARG A 155 -1.41 -8.56 10.35
C ARG A 155 -1.93 -9.98 10.29
N ARG A 156 -2.84 -10.34 11.21
CA ARG A 156 -3.44 -11.68 11.25
C ARG A 156 -4.20 -12.00 9.97
N VAL A 157 -5.08 -11.11 9.53
CA VAL A 157 -5.87 -11.30 8.30
C VAL A 157 -4.98 -11.52 7.08
N LEU A 158 -3.93 -10.72 6.91
CA LEU A 158 -2.99 -10.84 5.80
C LEU A 158 -2.17 -12.13 5.88
N SER A 159 -1.68 -12.51 7.06
CA SER A 159 -0.92 -13.74 7.26
C SER A 159 -1.78 -14.98 7.01
N GLU A 160 -3.01 -15.02 7.48
CA GLU A 160 -3.96 -16.10 7.23
C GLU A 160 -4.30 -16.23 5.73
N ALA A 161 -4.29 -15.11 5.00
CA ALA A 161 -4.45 -15.09 3.54
C ALA A 161 -3.19 -15.51 2.76
N GLY A 162 -2.09 -15.86 3.43
CA GLY A 162 -0.85 -16.31 2.82
C GLY A 162 0.09 -15.20 2.36
N VAL A 163 -0.08 -13.97 2.87
CA VAL A 163 0.87 -12.89 2.67
C VAL A 163 2.02 -13.04 3.68
N ILE A 164 3.24 -13.00 3.20
CA ILE A 164 4.43 -13.07 4.06
C ILE A 164 4.76 -11.66 4.54
N LEU A 165 4.55 -11.44 5.82
CA LEU A 165 4.88 -10.17 6.48
C LEU A 165 6.23 -10.35 7.20
N PRO A 166 7.31 -9.69 6.76
CA PRO A 166 8.52 -9.62 7.55
C PRO A 166 8.18 -9.04 8.92
N ASP A 167 8.92 -9.45 9.95
CA ASP A 167 8.74 -8.87 11.27
C ASP A 167 8.93 -7.36 11.17
N ASP A 168 8.00 -6.62 11.77
CA ASP A 168 8.22 -5.21 11.99
C ASP A 168 9.41 -5.12 12.94
N ASP A 169 10.57 -4.75 12.44
CA ASP A 169 11.71 -4.43 13.28
C ASP A 169 11.35 -3.18 14.10
N PRO A 170 10.99 -3.32 15.39
CA PRO A 170 10.74 -2.15 16.24
C PRO A 170 12.03 -1.37 16.50
N ALA A 171 13.16 -1.90 16.08
CA ALA A 171 14.50 -1.39 16.27
C ALA A 171 15.12 -0.78 15.00
N ALA A 172 14.37 -0.57 13.93
CA ALA A 172 14.84 0.27 12.83
C ALA A 172 14.81 1.74 13.27
N GLY A 173 15.50 2.05 14.32
CA GLY A 173 15.87 3.35 14.81
C GLY A 173 16.73 3.24 16.06
N PRO A 174 17.88 3.87 16.12
CA PRO A 174 18.22 4.62 17.31
C PRO A 174 17.43 5.91 17.31
#